data_3b406f563847248a8d01886e28d9b65d
#
_entry.id   3b406f563847248a8d01886e28d9b65d
#
_cell.length_a   1.000
_cell.length_b   1.000
_cell.length_c   1.000
_cell.angle_alpha   90.00
_cell.angle_beta   90.00
_cell.angle_gamma   90.00
#
_symmetry.space_group_name_H-M   'P 1'
#
loop_
_entity.id
_entity.type
_entity.pdbx_description
1 polymer ?
#
loop_
_entity_poly.entity_id
_entity_poly.type
_entity_poly.pdbx_seq_one_letter_code
_entity_poly.pdbx_strand_id
1 'polypeptide(L)'
;MQQYALKRIALFFPTILLVTVIVFAVMRLIPGDACIAILSDGEATYTQEELHDCRVELNLTDPLVIQYFDWIVGAVQGDFGDSLWFKAPVMVELAERIPVTVELTILSMLIAVVFAVPLGILSALKPESWVDYASRIFTLAGISMPTFLVAILIVLGLVHIFDWLPALGYQQIWDDPGANLQQMIFPALALAFYEMAFIARVTRSAMMEIIREDYMRTARSKGLSESVVVFRHGLKNALLPVLTTSGWIFARLFGGTVIIETIFLIPGMGRILIESIFQRDYTMIQAEIVIIAFFIVSINLIVDLLYGLLDPRIRYA
;
A
#
# COMPACT_ATOMS: atom_id res chain seq x y z
N MET A 1 -16.84 -8.30 -21.29
CA MET A 1 -16.78 -7.28 -20.24
C MET A 1 -17.65 -7.61 -19.04
N GLN A 2 -18.99 -7.72 -19.19
CA GLN A 2 -19.87 -7.98 -18.05
C GLN A 2 -19.52 -9.30 -17.32
N GLN A 3 -19.28 -10.38 -18.04
CA GLN A 3 -18.91 -11.66 -17.45
C GLN A 3 -17.57 -11.62 -16.71
N TYR A 4 -16.57 -10.91 -17.26
CA TYR A 4 -15.28 -10.70 -16.61
C TYR A 4 -15.45 -9.91 -15.29
N ALA A 5 -16.16 -8.78 -15.35
CA ALA A 5 -16.41 -7.95 -14.19
C ALA A 5 -17.19 -8.71 -13.11
N LEU A 6 -18.26 -9.42 -13.49
CA LEU A 6 -19.04 -10.26 -12.58
C LEU A 6 -18.18 -11.35 -11.92
N LYS A 7 -17.30 -12.01 -12.69
CA LYS A 7 -16.40 -13.03 -12.15
C LYS A 7 -15.42 -12.43 -11.14
N ARG A 8 -14.84 -11.24 -11.44
CA ARG A 8 -13.90 -10.55 -10.52
C ARG A 8 -14.59 -10.11 -9.23
N ILE A 9 -15.80 -9.52 -9.34
CA ILE A 9 -16.61 -9.13 -8.19
C ILE A 9 -17.03 -10.38 -7.39
N ALA A 10 -17.42 -11.47 -8.06
CA ALA A 10 -17.78 -12.70 -7.37
C ALA A 10 -16.61 -13.34 -6.61
N LEU A 11 -15.38 -13.22 -7.13
CA LEU A 11 -14.16 -13.71 -6.46
C LEU A 11 -13.70 -12.81 -5.30
N PHE A 12 -14.09 -11.54 -5.28
CA PHE A 12 -13.77 -10.60 -4.21
C PHE A 12 -14.29 -11.08 -2.85
N PHE A 13 -15.55 -11.50 -2.77
CA PHE A 13 -16.18 -11.92 -1.51
C PHE A 13 -15.52 -13.15 -0.87
N PRO A 14 -15.30 -14.27 -1.58
CA PRO A 14 -14.62 -15.40 -0.98
C PRO A 14 -13.17 -15.12 -0.61
N THR A 15 -12.49 -14.21 -1.34
CA THR A 15 -11.13 -13.79 -0.99
C THR A 15 -11.12 -13.04 0.35
N ILE A 16 -12.00 -12.07 0.54
CA ILE A 16 -12.12 -11.35 1.82
C ILE A 16 -12.50 -12.31 2.94
N LEU A 17 -13.48 -13.18 2.72
CA LEU A 17 -13.90 -14.17 3.70
C LEU A 17 -12.72 -15.08 4.11
N LEU A 18 -11.95 -15.56 3.13
CA LEU A 18 -10.76 -16.39 3.41
C LEU A 18 -9.73 -15.62 4.25
N VAL A 19 -9.49 -14.36 3.93
CA VAL A 19 -8.57 -13.51 4.71
C VAL A 19 -9.07 -13.36 6.15
N THR A 20 -10.35 -13.07 6.38
CA THR A 20 -10.89 -12.93 7.74
C THR A 20 -10.76 -14.22 8.53
N VAL A 21 -11.01 -15.39 7.92
CA VAL A 21 -10.82 -16.69 8.57
C VAL A 21 -9.36 -16.91 8.94
N ILE A 22 -8.42 -16.64 8.00
CA ILE A 22 -6.99 -16.82 8.26
C ILE A 22 -6.51 -15.88 9.38
N VAL A 23 -6.87 -14.60 9.33
CA VAL A 23 -6.47 -13.62 10.34
C VAL A 23 -7.01 -14.01 11.71
N PHE A 24 -8.29 -14.36 11.80
CA PHE A 24 -8.90 -14.83 13.04
C PHE A 24 -8.18 -16.08 13.59
N ALA A 25 -7.92 -17.08 12.74
CA ALA A 25 -7.25 -18.30 13.14
C ALA A 25 -5.81 -18.04 13.63
N VAL A 26 -5.05 -17.21 12.90
CA VAL A 26 -3.68 -16.83 13.28
C VAL A 26 -3.67 -16.13 14.63
N MET A 27 -4.58 -15.19 14.86
CA MET A 27 -4.67 -14.47 16.14
C MET A 27 -4.97 -15.37 17.31
N ARG A 28 -5.70 -16.47 17.10
CA ARG A 28 -5.97 -17.49 18.14
C ARG A 28 -4.83 -18.49 18.34
N LEU A 29 -3.90 -18.59 17.38
CA LEU A 29 -2.70 -19.47 17.48
C LEU A 29 -1.51 -18.75 18.15
N ILE A 30 -1.52 -17.42 18.24
CA ILE A 30 -0.46 -16.67 18.90
C ILE A 30 -0.47 -17.02 20.39
N PRO A 31 0.67 -17.47 20.95
CA PRO A 31 0.74 -17.79 22.38
C PRO A 31 0.61 -16.52 23.21
N GLY A 32 -0.40 -16.47 24.05
CA GLY A 32 -0.77 -15.36 24.90
C GLY A 32 -2.28 -15.19 24.90
N ASP A 33 -2.80 -14.79 26.04
CA ASP A 33 -4.22 -14.52 26.22
C ASP A 33 -4.40 -13.00 26.34
N ALA A 34 -5.36 -12.43 25.63
CA ALA A 34 -5.69 -11.02 25.74
C ALA A 34 -5.95 -10.62 27.20
N CYS A 35 -6.60 -11.49 27.96
CA CYS A 35 -6.84 -11.27 29.38
C CYS A 35 -5.56 -11.27 30.23
N ILE A 36 -4.58 -12.10 29.88
CA ILE A 36 -3.26 -12.06 30.53
C ILE A 36 -2.59 -10.73 30.25
N ALA A 37 -2.64 -10.24 29.02
CA ALA A 37 -2.06 -8.95 28.65
C ALA A 37 -2.70 -7.78 29.41
N ILE A 38 -4.05 -7.79 29.57
CA ILE A 38 -4.80 -6.77 30.31
C ILE A 38 -4.48 -6.82 31.82
N LEU A 39 -4.53 -8.01 32.41
CA LEU A 39 -4.38 -8.20 33.85
C LEU A 39 -2.91 -8.09 34.33
N SER A 40 -1.94 -8.34 33.44
CA SER A 40 -0.50 -8.22 33.77
C SER A 40 0.04 -6.79 33.57
N ASP A 41 -0.76 -5.85 33.11
CA ASP A 41 -0.36 -4.47 32.94
C ASP A 41 -0.14 -3.83 34.33
N GLY A 42 1.13 -3.62 34.67
CA GLY A 42 1.54 -2.94 35.91
C GLY A 42 1.99 -3.82 37.08
N GLU A 43 2.55 -5.00 36.85
CA GLU A 43 3.11 -5.90 37.89
C GLU A 43 2.07 -6.50 38.86
N ALA A 44 0.77 -6.38 38.58
CA ALA A 44 -0.26 -6.97 39.40
C ALA A 44 -0.32 -8.49 39.20
N THR A 45 -0.29 -9.22 40.30
CA THR A 45 -0.58 -10.65 40.30
C THR A 45 -2.10 -10.83 40.18
N TYR A 46 -2.55 -11.32 39.05
CA TYR A 46 -3.96 -11.65 38.86
C TYR A 46 -4.32 -13.03 39.45
N THR A 47 -5.54 -13.18 39.89
CA THR A 47 -6.08 -14.45 40.36
C THR A 47 -6.63 -15.26 39.18
N GLN A 48 -6.79 -16.58 39.38
CA GLN A 48 -7.41 -17.45 38.37
C GLN A 48 -8.88 -17.10 38.14
N GLU A 49 -9.55 -16.51 39.12
CA GLU A 49 -10.93 -16.05 39.06
C GLU A 49 -11.04 -14.81 38.15
N GLU A 50 -10.20 -13.81 38.38
CA GLU A 50 -10.12 -12.60 37.52
C GLU A 50 -9.79 -12.95 36.05
N LEU A 51 -8.91 -13.93 35.85
CA LEU A 51 -8.59 -14.40 34.50
C LEU A 51 -9.78 -15.11 33.84
N HIS A 52 -10.53 -15.89 34.61
CA HIS A 52 -11.72 -16.56 34.12
C HIS A 52 -12.82 -15.54 33.77
N ASP A 53 -13.08 -14.59 34.66
CA ASP A 53 -14.09 -13.55 34.46
C ASP A 53 -13.79 -12.69 33.23
N CYS A 54 -12.54 -12.25 33.05
CA CYS A 54 -12.09 -11.55 31.87
C CYS A 54 -12.33 -12.37 30.58
N ARG A 55 -12.04 -13.68 30.60
CA ARG A 55 -12.27 -14.56 29.44
C ARG A 55 -13.76 -14.71 29.11
N VAL A 56 -14.62 -14.75 30.13
CA VAL A 56 -16.07 -14.78 29.94
C VAL A 56 -16.55 -13.46 29.38
N GLU A 57 -16.09 -12.33 29.90
CA GLU A 57 -16.46 -10.98 29.45
C GLU A 57 -16.05 -10.75 27.98
N LEU A 58 -14.90 -11.25 27.58
CA LEU A 58 -14.41 -11.15 26.19
C LEU A 58 -14.88 -12.30 25.28
N ASN A 59 -15.84 -13.13 25.72
CA ASN A 59 -16.37 -14.29 25.01
C ASN A 59 -15.29 -15.28 24.52
N LEU A 60 -14.14 -15.34 25.21
CA LEU A 60 -13.02 -16.22 24.84
C LEU A 60 -13.25 -17.68 25.26
N THR A 61 -14.27 -17.94 26.07
CA THR A 61 -14.67 -19.29 26.51
C THR A 61 -15.56 -20.01 25.50
N ASP A 62 -16.14 -19.29 24.54
CA ASP A 62 -17.03 -19.84 23.54
C ASP A 62 -16.27 -20.67 22.49
N PRO A 63 -16.94 -21.62 21.81
CA PRO A 63 -16.35 -22.34 20.68
C PRO A 63 -15.84 -21.37 19.60
N LEU A 64 -14.66 -21.64 19.03
CA LEU A 64 -14.00 -20.77 18.05
C LEU A 64 -14.91 -20.37 16.87
N VAL A 65 -15.81 -21.25 16.47
CA VAL A 65 -16.77 -20.99 15.39
C VAL A 65 -17.75 -19.88 15.78
N ILE A 66 -18.23 -19.89 17.03
CA ILE A 66 -19.15 -18.86 17.55
C ILE A 66 -18.38 -17.53 17.65
N GLN A 67 -17.20 -17.53 18.26
CA GLN A 67 -16.35 -16.32 18.33
C GLN A 67 -16.10 -15.70 16.96
N TYR A 68 -15.85 -16.52 15.93
CA TYR A 68 -15.63 -16.03 14.57
C TYR A 68 -16.90 -15.39 13.99
N PHE A 69 -18.07 -16.05 14.14
CA PHE A 69 -19.31 -15.52 13.61
C PHE A 69 -19.73 -14.22 14.30
N ASP A 70 -19.61 -14.12 15.62
CA ASP A 70 -19.92 -12.91 16.37
C ASP A 70 -19.01 -11.76 15.96
N TRP A 71 -17.69 -12.03 15.83
CA TRP A 71 -16.72 -11.05 15.39
C TRP A 71 -16.98 -10.59 13.94
N ILE A 72 -17.23 -11.50 12.99
CA ILE A 72 -17.42 -11.12 11.57
C ILE A 72 -18.74 -10.36 11.36
N VAL A 73 -19.79 -10.67 12.13
CA VAL A 73 -21.06 -9.93 12.12
C VAL A 73 -20.84 -8.51 12.63
N GLY A 74 -20.12 -8.33 13.73
CA GLY A 74 -19.69 -7.02 14.23
C GLY A 74 -18.89 -6.25 13.19
N ALA A 75 -17.85 -6.88 12.62
CA ALA A 75 -16.98 -6.27 11.62
C ALA A 75 -17.73 -5.77 10.37
N VAL A 76 -18.73 -6.51 9.89
CA VAL A 76 -19.61 -6.09 8.78
C VAL A 76 -20.46 -4.87 9.14
N GLN A 77 -20.79 -4.68 10.42
CA GLN A 77 -21.50 -3.51 10.92
C GLN A 77 -20.57 -2.33 11.27
N GLY A 78 -19.26 -2.50 11.10
CA GLY A 78 -18.23 -1.50 11.46
C GLY A 78 -17.82 -1.54 12.93
N ASP A 79 -18.25 -2.54 13.66
CA ASP A 79 -17.84 -2.80 15.03
C ASP A 79 -16.76 -3.89 15.06
N PHE A 80 -15.51 -3.45 15.27
CA PHE A 80 -14.36 -4.34 15.40
C PHE A 80 -14.00 -4.62 16.88
N GLY A 81 -14.82 -4.11 17.82
CA GLY A 81 -14.56 -4.15 19.24
C GLY A 81 -13.73 -2.99 19.74
N ASP A 82 -13.38 -3.02 21.01
CA ASP A 82 -12.57 -2.00 21.67
C ASP A 82 -11.09 -2.40 21.70
N SER A 83 -10.24 -1.41 21.50
CA SER A 83 -8.82 -1.52 21.70
C SER A 83 -8.50 -1.68 23.20
N LEU A 84 -7.74 -2.68 23.53
CA LEU A 84 -7.33 -2.97 24.90
C LEU A 84 -6.35 -1.91 25.44
N TRP A 85 -5.50 -1.39 24.57
CA TRP A 85 -4.49 -0.38 24.90
C TRP A 85 -5.02 1.04 24.87
N PHE A 86 -5.70 1.43 23.79
CA PHE A 86 -6.24 2.79 23.63
C PHE A 86 -7.52 3.02 24.42
N LYS A 87 -8.18 1.95 24.89
CA LYS A 87 -9.46 1.99 25.63
C LYS A 87 -10.54 2.77 24.88
N ALA A 88 -10.57 2.62 23.57
CA ALA A 88 -11.50 3.27 22.66
C ALA A 88 -11.92 2.29 21.55
N PRO A 89 -13.08 2.51 20.90
CA PRO A 89 -13.47 1.69 19.76
C PRO A 89 -12.42 1.68 18.68
N VAL A 90 -12.03 0.49 18.22
CA VAL A 90 -10.97 0.30 17.21
C VAL A 90 -11.23 1.14 15.95
N MET A 91 -12.47 1.20 15.50
CA MET A 91 -12.81 1.94 14.28
C MET A 91 -12.63 3.45 14.42
N VAL A 92 -12.78 4.02 15.63
CA VAL A 92 -12.49 5.44 15.88
C VAL A 92 -11.02 5.73 15.70
N GLU A 93 -10.16 4.90 16.28
CA GLU A 93 -8.71 5.01 16.15
C GLU A 93 -8.23 4.84 14.71
N LEU A 94 -8.80 3.89 13.96
CA LEU A 94 -8.42 3.65 12.57
C LEU A 94 -8.96 4.70 11.61
N ALA A 95 -10.15 5.27 11.87
CA ALA A 95 -10.74 6.30 11.01
C ALA A 95 -9.87 7.56 10.89
N GLU A 96 -9.10 7.90 11.92
CA GLU A 96 -8.16 9.02 11.89
C GLU A 96 -6.87 8.67 11.11
N ARG A 97 -6.47 7.40 11.07
CA ARG A 97 -5.20 6.94 10.49
C ARG A 97 -5.30 6.47 9.05
N ILE A 98 -6.45 5.94 8.65
CA ILE A 98 -6.71 5.50 7.26
C ILE A 98 -6.41 6.61 6.25
N PRO A 99 -6.92 7.86 6.40
CA PRO A 99 -6.65 8.93 5.45
C PRO A 99 -5.15 9.24 5.31
N VAL A 100 -4.39 9.15 6.39
CA VAL A 100 -2.95 9.43 6.42
C VAL A 100 -2.17 8.42 5.55
N THR A 101 -2.42 7.13 5.75
CA THR A 101 -1.79 6.06 4.95
C THR A 101 -2.24 6.10 3.50
N VAL A 102 -3.52 6.40 3.24
CA VAL A 102 -4.06 6.56 1.89
C VAL A 102 -3.36 7.72 1.17
N GLU A 103 -3.25 8.87 1.82
CA GLU A 103 -2.57 10.06 1.28
C GLU A 103 -1.11 9.76 0.95
N LEU A 104 -0.36 9.17 1.90
CA LEU A 104 1.03 8.79 1.71
C LEU A 104 1.20 7.85 0.51
N THR A 105 0.33 6.85 0.38
CA THR A 105 0.36 5.89 -0.71
C THR A 105 0.07 6.55 -2.06
N ILE A 106 -0.97 7.41 -2.13
CA ILE A 106 -1.33 8.14 -3.34
C ILE A 106 -0.20 9.09 -3.76
N LEU A 107 0.34 9.86 -2.83
CA LEU A 107 1.41 10.82 -3.11
C LEU A 107 2.68 10.10 -3.60
N SER A 108 3.06 9.00 -2.95
CA SER A 108 4.20 8.18 -3.36
C SER A 108 4.03 7.63 -4.77
N MET A 109 2.84 7.11 -5.09
CA MET A 109 2.54 6.57 -6.40
C MET A 109 2.52 7.64 -7.48
N LEU A 110 1.96 8.81 -7.18
CA LEU A 110 1.94 9.95 -8.08
C LEU A 110 3.37 10.40 -8.43
N ILE A 111 4.22 10.58 -7.43
CA ILE A 111 5.64 10.89 -7.62
C ILE A 111 6.30 9.81 -8.47
N ALA A 112 6.09 8.54 -8.13
CA ALA A 112 6.71 7.44 -8.85
C ALA A 112 6.34 7.44 -10.33
N VAL A 113 5.07 7.55 -10.68
CA VAL A 113 4.60 7.53 -12.09
C VAL A 113 5.08 8.78 -12.85
N VAL A 114 4.95 9.97 -12.24
CA VAL A 114 5.31 11.25 -12.89
C VAL A 114 6.80 11.27 -13.28
N PHE A 115 7.68 10.69 -12.48
CA PHE A 115 9.12 10.67 -12.79
C PHE A 115 9.54 9.42 -13.57
N ALA A 116 8.98 8.26 -13.26
CA ALA A 116 9.38 6.99 -13.87
C ALA A 116 8.98 6.86 -15.34
N VAL A 117 7.77 7.29 -15.70
CA VAL A 117 7.29 7.15 -17.08
C VAL A 117 8.12 7.99 -18.05
N PRO A 118 8.36 9.29 -17.83
CA PRO A 118 9.25 10.07 -18.69
C PRO A 118 10.68 9.50 -18.75
N LEU A 119 11.24 9.07 -17.59
CA LEU A 119 12.57 8.48 -17.53
C LEU A 119 12.66 7.21 -18.38
N GLY A 120 11.67 6.31 -18.27
CA GLY A 120 11.60 5.08 -19.06
C GLY A 120 11.46 5.34 -20.56
N ILE A 121 10.63 6.31 -20.96
CA ILE A 121 10.48 6.72 -22.36
C ILE A 121 11.79 7.28 -22.91
N LEU A 122 12.40 8.24 -22.21
CA LEU A 122 13.67 8.85 -22.64
C LEU A 122 14.79 7.83 -22.80
N SER A 123 14.89 6.87 -21.86
CA SER A 123 15.82 5.76 -21.91
C SER A 123 15.58 4.83 -23.11
N ALA A 124 14.32 4.56 -23.45
CA ALA A 124 13.95 3.71 -24.58
C ALA A 124 14.17 4.38 -25.95
N LEU A 125 13.98 5.71 -26.05
CA LEU A 125 14.16 6.47 -27.27
C LEU A 125 15.63 6.69 -27.64
N LYS A 126 16.53 6.68 -26.64
CA LYS A 126 17.96 6.90 -26.84
C LYS A 126 18.77 5.73 -26.25
N PRO A 127 18.61 4.50 -26.79
CA PRO A 127 19.31 3.35 -26.27
C PRO A 127 20.83 3.54 -26.39
N GLU A 128 21.57 2.98 -25.45
CA GLU A 128 23.05 3.06 -25.38
C GLU A 128 23.65 4.48 -25.27
N SER A 129 22.76 5.47 -24.99
CA SER A 129 23.22 6.84 -24.70
C SER A 129 23.53 6.98 -23.19
N TRP A 130 24.16 8.11 -22.82
CA TRP A 130 24.41 8.44 -21.41
C TRP A 130 23.12 8.51 -20.59
N VAL A 131 22.01 8.95 -21.20
CA VAL A 131 20.66 8.99 -20.56
C VAL A 131 20.20 7.57 -20.24
N ASP A 132 20.38 6.63 -21.16
CA ASP A 132 20.02 5.23 -20.94
C ASP A 132 20.89 4.59 -19.85
N TYR A 133 22.21 4.84 -19.86
CA TYR A 133 23.09 4.34 -18.80
C TYR A 133 22.78 4.93 -17.44
N ALA A 134 22.55 6.24 -17.35
CA ALA A 134 22.15 6.90 -16.11
C ALA A 134 20.80 6.34 -15.56
N SER A 135 19.82 6.15 -16.45
CA SER A 135 18.54 5.53 -16.09
C SER A 135 18.72 4.11 -15.58
N ARG A 136 19.57 3.30 -16.20
CA ARG A 136 19.87 1.93 -15.75
C ARG A 136 20.56 1.92 -14.38
N ILE A 137 21.52 2.81 -14.15
CA ILE A 137 22.19 2.94 -12.85
C ILE A 137 21.18 3.34 -11.79
N PHE A 138 20.33 4.35 -12.08
CA PHE A 138 19.24 4.77 -11.18
C PHE A 138 18.28 3.62 -10.85
N THR A 139 17.81 2.90 -11.86
CA THR A 139 16.87 1.80 -11.65
C THR A 139 17.51 0.63 -10.90
N LEU A 140 18.78 0.35 -11.15
CA LEU A 140 19.52 -0.68 -10.42
C LEU A 140 19.69 -0.28 -8.95
N ALA A 141 20.13 0.95 -8.70
CA ALA A 141 20.29 1.48 -7.35
C ALA A 141 18.95 1.47 -6.58
N GLY A 142 17.88 1.98 -7.21
CA GLY A 142 16.56 2.07 -6.57
C GLY A 142 15.97 0.71 -6.21
N ILE A 143 16.17 -0.33 -7.03
CA ILE A 143 15.69 -1.67 -6.75
C ILE A 143 16.56 -2.39 -5.71
N SER A 144 17.86 -2.07 -5.67
CA SER A 144 18.81 -2.72 -4.76
C SER A 144 18.81 -2.13 -3.35
N MET A 145 18.37 -0.87 -3.19
CA MET A 145 18.35 -0.19 -1.89
C MET A 145 17.05 -0.50 -1.13
N PRO A 146 17.15 -0.97 0.12
CA PRO A 146 15.97 -1.09 0.98
C PRO A 146 15.32 0.27 1.22
N THR A 147 13.99 0.35 1.22
CA THR A 147 13.23 1.59 1.39
C THR A 147 13.52 2.30 2.72
N PHE A 148 13.72 1.54 3.79
CA PHE A 148 14.09 2.10 5.09
C PHE A 148 15.47 2.80 5.06
N LEU A 149 16.42 2.26 4.30
CA LEU A 149 17.74 2.89 4.15
C LEU A 149 17.61 4.24 3.41
N VAL A 150 16.80 4.29 2.35
CA VAL A 150 16.51 5.54 1.64
C VAL A 150 15.88 6.56 2.58
N ALA A 151 14.91 6.14 3.41
CA ALA A 151 14.26 6.99 4.40
C ALA A 151 15.26 7.58 5.40
N ILE A 152 16.14 6.73 5.97
CA ILE A 152 17.16 7.18 6.92
C ILE A 152 18.14 8.15 6.24
N LEU A 153 18.57 7.88 5.00
CA LEU A 153 19.47 8.77 4.26
C LEU A 153 18.82 10.12 3.95
N ILE A 154 17.51 10.14 3.66
CA ILE A 154 16.76 11.39 3.49
C ILE A 154 16.76 12.19 4.82
N VAL A 155 16.39 11.55 5.93
CA VAL A 155 16.38 12.23 7.26
C VAL A 155 17.78 12.75 7.62
N LEU A 156 18.83 11.94 7.45
CA LEU A 156 20.20 12.35 7.70
C LEU A 156 20.62 13.52 6.81
N GLY A 157 20.27 13.48 5.52
CA GLY A 157 20.53 14.56 4.59
C GLY A 157 19.83 15.86 4.97
N LEU A 158 18.56 15.78 5.38
CA LEU A 158 17.80 16.93 5.84
C LEU A 158 18.42 17.57 7.09
N VAL A 159 18.84 16.76 8.06
CA VAL A 159 19.44 17.25 9.31
C VAL A 159 20.86 17.80 9.07
N HIS A 160 21.74 17.05 8.39
CA HIS A 160 23.15 17.41 8.31
C HIS A 160 23.49 18.42 7.22
N ILE A 161 22.69 18.48 6.13
CA ILE A 161 22.98 19.39 5.01
C ILE A 161 22.14 20.67 5.11
N PHE A 162 20.88 20.53 5.57
CA PHE A 162 19.92 21.63 5.56
C PHE A 162 19.56 22.14 6.94
N ASP A 163 20.12 21.56 8.04
CA ASP A 163 19.74 21.85 9.42
C ASP A 163 18.22 21.90 9.63
N TRP A 164 17.50 21.03 8.95
CA TRP A 164 16.05 21.05 8.90
C TRP A 164 15.44 19.67 9.17
N LEU A 165 14.37 19.64 9.97
CA LEU A 165 13.52 18.51 10.19
C LEU A 165 12.09 18.89 9.85
N PRO A 166 11.31 17.99 9.24
CA PRO A 166 9.87 18.19 9.10
C PRO A 166 9.24 18.45 10.47
N ALA A 167 8.25 19.34 10.50
CA ALA A 167 7.48 19.59 11.72
C ALA A 167 6.88 18.27 12.22
N LEU A 168 7.00 18.03 13.52
CA LEU A 168 6.37 16.86 14.15
C LEU A 168 4.85 17.03 14.17
N GLY A 169 4.14 15.93 14.05
CA GLY A 169 2.70 15.89 13.98
C GLY A 169 2.21 15.76 12.53
N TYR A 170 0.91 15.61 12.36
CA TYR A 170 0.25 15.50 11.06
C TYR A 170 -0.83 16.57 10.95
N GLN A 171 -0.80 17.33 9.86
CA GLN A 171 -1.86 18.25 9.49
C GLN A 171 -2.61 17.69 8.30
N GLN A 172 -3.92 17.73 8.33
CA GLN A 172 -4.72 17.25 7.22
C GLN A 172 -4.58 18.18 6.02
N ILE A 173 -4.59 17.62 4.81
CA ILE A 173 -4.34 18.37 3.57
C ILE A 173 -5.36 19.50 3.35
N TRP A 174 -6.58 19.36 3.86
CA TRP A 174 -7.64 20.38 3.74
C TRP A 174 -7.56 21.47 4.83
N ASP A 175 -6.82 21.26 5.92
CA ASP A 175 -6.64 22.27 7.00
C ASP A 175 -5.45 23.16 6.70
N ASP A 176 -4.29 22.59 6.40
CA ASP A 176 -3.07 23.29 5.98
C ASP A 176 -2.31 22.48 4.93
N PRO A 177 -2.58 22.70 3.62
CA PRO A 177 -1.89 22.00 2.54
C PRO A 177 -0.37 22.20 2.53
N GLY A 178 0.10 23.36 3.01
CA GLY A 178 1.54 23.68 3.06
C GLY A 178 2.26 22.86 4.11
N ALA A 179 1.74 22.84 5.33
CA ALA A 179 2.29 22.05 6.44
C ALA A 179 2.18 20.55 6.14
N ASN A 180 1.03 20.10 5.63
CA ASN A 180 0.83 18.71 5.21
C ASN A 180 1.89 18.26 4.19
N LEU A 181 2.07 19.02 3.10
CA LEU A 181 3.04 18.66 2.06
C LEU A 181 4.48 18.62 2.61
N GLN A 182 4.86 19.54 3.50
CA GLN A 182 6.17 19.50 4.15
C GLN A 182 6.38 18.22 4.96
N GLN A 183 5.34 17.72 5.61
CA GLN A 183 5.39 16.49 6.40
C GLN A 183 5.40 15.23 5.52
N MET A 184 4.63 15.23 4.41
CA MET A 184 4.38 14.04 3.61
C MET A 184 5.33 13.85 2.43
N ILE A 185 5.98 14.93 1.92
CA ILE A 185 6.79 14.83 0.70
C ILE A 185 8.01 13.92 0.85
N PHE A 186 8.73 13.98 1.96
CA PHE A 186 9.94 13.19 2.16
C PHE A 186 9.66 11.71 2.42
N PRO A 187 8.68 11.33 3.26
CA PRO A 187 8.19 9.96 3.35
C PRO A 187 7.72 9.41 2.01
N ALA A 188 6.95 10.22 1.26
CA ALA A 188 6.47 9.84 -0.06
C ALA A 188 7.62 9.64 -1.06
N LEU A 189 8.66 10.48 -1.04
CA LEU A 189 9.86 10.31 -1.86
C LEU A 189 10.63 9.03 -1.49
N ALA A 190 10.73 8.70 -0.21
CA ALA A 190 11.39 7.47 0.24
C ALA A 190 10.70 6.22 -0.30
N LEU A 191 9.35 6.18 -0.23
CA LEU A 191 8.54 5.11 -0.81
C LEU A 191 8.62 5.12 -2.34
N ALA A 192 8.48 6.28 -2.95
CA ALA A 192 8.46 6.44 -4.40
C ALA A 192 9.77 6.00 -5.06
N PHE A 193 10.91 6.09 -4.39
CA PHE A 193 12.23 5.81 -4.96
C PHE A 193 12.34 4.40 -5.55
N TYR A 194 11.92 3.40 -4.80
CA TYR A 194 11.89 2.01 -5.28
C TYR A 194 10.88 1.85 -6.43
N GLU A 195 9.70 2.44 -6.30
CA GLU A 195 8.62 2.32 -7.28
C GLU A 195 8.97 3.04 -8.59
N MET A 196 9.61 4.21 -8.51
CA MET A 196 10.16 4.92 -9.67
C MET A 196 11.13 4.03 -10.46
N ALA A 197 12.06 3.38 -9.76
CA ALA A 197 13.05 2.52 -10.38
C ALA A 197 12.39 1.34 -11.11
N PHE A 198 11.40 0.72 -10.47
CA PHE A 198 10.69 -0.43 -11.04
C PHE A 198 9.82 -0.03 -12.23
N ILE A 199 8.98 1.02 -12.09
CA ILE A 199 8.10 1.52 -13.15
C ILE A 199 8.91 2.04 -14.35
N ALA A 200 10.02 2.75 -14.12
CA ALA A 200 10.89 3.24 -15.20
C ALA A 200 11.47 2.08 -16.02
N ARG A 201 11.89 1.00 -15.37
CA ARG A 201 12.38 -0.20 -16.05
C ARG A 201 11.29 -0.88 -16.89
N VAL A 202 10.08 -1.03 -16.33
CA VAL A 202 8.94 -1.60 -17.06
C VAL A 202 8.56 -0.72 -18.25
N THR A 203 8.49 0.61 -18.05
CA THR A 203 8.19 1.57 -19.11
C THR A 203 9.22 1.50 -20.24
N ARG A 204 10.52 1.45 -19.89
CA ARG A 204 11.58 1.31 -20.88
C ARG A 204 11.43 0.02 -21.69
N SER A 205 11.21 -1.11 -21.02
CA SER A 205 11.06 -2.41 -21.69
C SER A 205 9.87 -2.42 -22.65
N ALA A 206 8.70 -1.96 -22.17
CA ALA A 206 7.49 -1.87 -22.98
C ALA A 206 7.67 -0.93 -24.19
N MET A 207 8.28 0.23 -23.99
CA MET A 207 8.55 1.17 -25.10
C MET A 207 9.52 0.59 -26.13
N MET A 208 10.58 -0.10 -25.71
CA MET A 208 11.55 -0.72 -26.63
C MET A 208 10.93 -1.82 -27.50
N GLU A 209 9.98 -2.59 -26.93
CA GLU A 209 9.22 -3.60 -27.67
C GLU A 209 8.30 -2.92 -28.70
N ILE A 210 7.51 -1.96 -28.27
CA ILE A 210 6.52 -1.26 -29.10
C ILE A 210 7.18 -0.49 -30.25
N ILE A 211 8.32 0.17 -30.04
CA ILE A 211 9.01 0.94 -31.08
C ILE A 211 9.43 0.08 -32.29
N ARG A 212 9.60 -1.23 -32.11
CA ARG A 212 10.00 -2.19 -33.12
C ARG A 212 8.83 -2.79 -33.90
N GLU A 213 7.60 -2.56 -33.48
CA GLU A 213 6.39 -3.09 -34.09
C GLU A 213 6.16 -2.54 -35.52
N ASP A 214 5.57 -3.33 -36.41
CA ASP A 214 5.36 -2.99 -37.81
C ASP A 214 4.42 -1.79 -38.02
N TYR A 215 3.42 -1.59 -37.13
CA TYR A 215 2.58 -0.41 -37.22
C TYR A 215 3.32 0.91 -36.92
N MET A 216 4.40 0.85 -36.11
CA MET A 216 5.27 2.00 -35.86
C MET A 216 6.09 2.34 -37.11
N ARG A 217 6.58 1.33 -37.85
CA ARG A 217 7.23 1.52 -39.15
C ARG A 217 6.25 2.14 -40.16
N THR A 218 5.02 1.61 -40.21
CA THR A 218 3.98 2.14 -41.09
C THR A 218 3.63 3.60 -40.76
N ALA A 219 3.58 3.97 -39.49
CA ALA A 219 3.35 5.36 -39.08
C ALA A 219 4.48 6.30 -39.57
N ARG A 220 5.75 5.88 -39.47
CA ARG A 220 6.88 6.62 -40.00
C ARG A 220 6.87 6.70 -41.53
N SER A 221 6.52 5.64 -42.24
CA SER A 221 6.41 5.62 -43.69
C SER A 221 5.32 6.56 -44.23
N LYS A 222 4.31 6.87 -43.42
CA LYS A 222 3.26 7.87 -43.72
C LYS A 222 3.72 9.32 -43.48
N GLY A 223 4.99 9.55 -43.11
CA GLY A 223 5.53 10.88 -42.91
C GLY A 223 5.13 11.56 -41.60
N LEU A 224 4.63 10.79 -40.62
CA LEU A 224 4.32 11.36 -39.30
C LEU A 224 5.62 11.74 -38.56
N SER A 225 5.59 12.87 -37.84
CA SER A 225 6.72 13.27 -37.01
C SER A 225 6.97 12.26 -35.88
N GLU A 226 8.24 12.08 -35.49
CA GLU A 226 8.64 11.09 -34.49
C GLU A 226 7.90 11.30 -33.15
N SER A 227 7.65 12.56 -32.78
CA SER A 227 6.86 12.87 -31.58
C SER A 227 5.43 12.28 -31.65
N VAL A 228 4.75 12.42 -32.79
CA VAL A 228 3.41 11.84 -32.98
C VAL A 228 3.46 10.32 -32.99
N VAL A 229 4.48 9.74 -33.64
CA VAL A 229 4.70 8.28 -33.67
C VAL A 229 4.88 7.75 -32.26
N VAL A 230 5.74 8.38 -31.45
CA VAL A 230 6.04 7.95 -30.08
C VAL A 230 4.84 8.17 -29.14
N PHE A 231 4.33 9.40 -29.03
CA PHE A 231 3.33 9.72 -28.01
C PHE A 231 1.93 9.24 -28.37
N ARG A 232 1.52 9.31 -29.63
CA ARG A 232 0.17 8.93 -30.04
C ARG A 232 0.04 7.44 -30.37
N HIS A 233 1.04 6.84 -30.98
CA HIS A 233 1.00 5.43 -31.43
C HIS A 233 1.76 4.49 -30.51
N GLY A 234 2.92 4.89 -29.97
CA GLY A 234 3.76 4.07 -29.11
C GLY A 234 3.30 4.06 -27.67
N LEU A 235 3.25 5.24 -27.03
CA LEU A 235 2.99 5.37 -25.60
C LEU A 235 1.66 4.75 -25.18
N LYS A 236 0.61 4.94 -25.96
CA LYS A 236 -0.72 4.39 -25.66
C LYS A 236 -0.70 2.87 -25.40
N ASN A 237 0.08 2.14 -26.19
CA ASN A 237 0.20 0.69 -26.07
C ASN A 237 1.21 0.29 -24.99
N ALA A 238 2.29 1.06 -24.84
CA ALA A 238 3.30 0.83 -23.81
C ALA A 238 2.77 1.12 -22.39
N LEU A 239 1.75 1.97 -22.25
CA LEU A 239 1.14 2.24 -20.94
C LEU A 239 0.31 1.09 -20.38
N LEU A 240 -0.13 0.10 -21.19
CA LEU A 240 -0.91 -1.03 -20.67
C LEU A 240 -0.13 -1.85 -19.61
N PRO A 241 1.09 -2.37 -19.89
CA PRO A 241 1.87 -3.05 -18.87
C PRO A 241 2.30 -2.13 -17.72
N VAL A 242 2.53 -0.83 -17.99
CA VAL A 242 2.87 0.15 -16.96
C VAL A 242 1.69 0.33 -15.98
N LEU A 243 0.47 0.49 -16.49
CA LEU A 243 -0.72 0.65 -15.65
C LEU A 243 -0.97 -0.59 -14.78
N THR A 244 -0.86 -1.79 -15.38
CA THR A 244 -1.04 -3.05 -14.65
C THR A 244 -0.02 -3.18 -13.52
N THR A 245 1.24 -2.90 -13.82
CA THR A 245 2.33 -2.92 -12.84
C THR A 245 2.10 -1.87 -11.74
N SER A 246 1.74 -0.65 -12.13
CA SER A 246 1.47 0.43 -11.18
C SER A 246 0.30 0.10 -10.25
N GLY A 247 -0.74 -0.53 -10.76
CA GLY A 247 -1.87 -0.96 -9.94
C GLY A 247 -1.48 -2.01 -8.89
N TRP A 248 -0.70 -3.02 -9.28
CA TRP A 248 -0.18 -4.03 -8.35
C TRP A 248 0.74 -3.41 -7.28
N ILE A 249 1.61 -2.49 -7.69
CA ILE A 249 2.47 -1.72 -6.78
C ILE A 249 1.63 -0.92 -5.78
N PHE A 250 0.61 -0.22 -6.27
CA PHE A 250 -0.26 0.61 -5.43
C PHE A 250 -0.94 -0.22 -4.33
N ALA A 251 -1.47 -1.40 -4.68
CA ALA A 251 -2.04 -2.31 -3.69
C ALA A 251 -0.99 -2.76 -2.65
N ARG A 252 0.24 -3.06 -3.09
CA ARG A 252 1.32 -3.49 -2.21
C ARG A 252 1.80 -2.38 -1.26
N LEU A 253 1.74 -1.12 -1.68
CA LEU A 253 2.18 0.02 -0.87
C LEU A 253 1.39 0.13 0.43
N PHE A 254 0.11 -0.22 0.48
CA PHE A 254 -0.67 -0.21 1.72
C PHE A 254 -0.07 -1.07 2.83
N GLY A 255 0.52 -2.22 2.49
CA GLY A 255 1.27 -3.04 3.45
C GLY A 255 2.72 -2.59 3.65
N GLY A 256 3.25 -1.74 2.78
CA GLY A 256 4.66 -1.34 2.75
C GLY A 256 4.98 -0.02 3.44
N THR A 257 3.98 0.73 3.87
CA THR A 257 4.17 2.06 4.51
C THR A 257 4.64 1.98 5.95
N VAL A 258 4.43 0.85 6.63
CA VAL A 258 4.67 0.62 8.06
C VAL A 258 6.02 1.17 8.56
N ILE A 259 7.11 0.80 7.88
CA ILE A 259 8.45 1.19 8.28
C ILE A 259 8.67 2.71 8.05
N ILE A 260 8.14 3.23 6.97
CA ILE A 260 8.28 4.66 6.61
C ILE A 260 7.49 5.54 7.57
N GLU A 261 6.25 5.17 7.90
CA GLU A 261 5.43 5.86 8.89
C GLU A 261 6.12 5.91 10.26
N THR A 262 6.78 4.81 10.65
CA THR A 262 7.53 4.73 11.90
C THR A 262 8.78 5.63 11.89
N ILE A 263 9.57 5.62 10.80
CA ILE A 263 10.80 6.44 10.69
C ILE A 263 10.47 7.93 10.69
N PHE A 264 9.42 8.35 9.98
CA PHE A 264 9.02 9.76 9.87
C PHE A 264 8.00 10.19 10.94
N LEU A 265 7.65 9.30 11.88
CA LEU A 265 6.69 9.53 12.96
C LEU A 265 5.31 9.96 12.48
N ILE A 266 4.89 9.46 11.32
CA ILE A 266 3.56 9.73 10.73
C ILE A 266 2.51 8.86 11.43
N PRO A 267 1.38 9.44 11.87
CA PRO A 267 0.34 8.71 12.59
C PRO A 267 -0.58 7.93 11.60
N GLY A 268 0.00 7.03 10.83
CA GLY A 268 -0.73 6.17 9.90
C GLY A 268 -1.08 4.79 10.47
N MET A 269 -1.73 3.97 9.66
CA MET A 269 -2.12 2.60 9.99
C MET A 269 -0.90 1.71 10.30
N GLY A 270 0.15 1.80 9.50
CA GLY A 270 1.32 0.94 9.72
C GLY A 270 2.03 1.21 11.04
N ARG A 271 2.05 2.45 11.50
CA ARG A 271 2.63 2.80 12.79
C ARG A 271 1.81 2.24 13.95
N ILE A 272 0.49 2.40 13.94
CA ILE A 272 -0.36 1.87 15.01
C ILE A 272 -0.32 0.34 15.03
N LEU A 273 -0.16 -0.32 13.87
CA LEU A 273 0.03 -1.77 13.82
C LEU A 273 1.25 -2.21 14.63
N ILE A 274 2.38 -1.54 14.43
CA ILE A 274 3.60 -1.82 15.21
C ILE A 274 3.40 -1.56 16.70
N GLU A 275 2.79 -0.42 17.04
CA GLU A 275 2.45 -0.08 18.44
C GLU A 275 1.54 -1.15 19.06
N SER A 276 0.49 -1.56 18.37
CA SER A 276 -0.45 -2.60 18.84
C SER A 276 0.20 -3.98 18.99
N ILE A 277 1.16 -4.33 18.12
CA ILE A 277 1.92 -5.59 18.26
C ILE A 277 2.77 -5.56 19.54
N PHE A 278 3.46 -4.47 19.82
CA PHE A 278 4.26 -4.34 21.05
C PHE A 278 3.40 -4.34 22.31
N GLN A 279 2.20 -3.75 22.24
CA GLN A 279 1.25 -3.70 23.34
C GLN A 279 0.37 -4.94 23.44
N ARG A 280 0.50 -5.90 22.52
CA ARG A 280 -0.32 -7.12 22.44
C ARG A 280 -1.83 -6.83 22.35
N ASP A 281 -2.19 -5.72 21.68
CA ASP A 281 -3.60 -5.38 21.42
C ASP A 281 -4.14 -6.23 20.27
N TYR A 282 -4.58 -7.42 20.60
CA TYR A 282 -5.05 -8.41 19.63
C TYR A 282 -6.27 -7.91 18.84
N THR A 283 -7.15 -7.16 19.49
CA THR A 283 -8.35 -6.60 18.83
C THR A 283 -7.97 -5.61 17.75
N MET A 284 -7.07 -4.68 18.07
CA MET A 284 -6.57 -3.70 17.12
C MET A 284 -5.81 -4.36 15.97
N ILE A 285 -4.89 -5.28 16.26
CA ILE A 285 -4.11 -6.00 15.24
C ILE A 285 -5.01 -6.75 14.27
N GLN A 286 -6.00 -7.49 14.80
CA GLN A 286 -6.93 -8.27 13.98
C GLN A 286 -7.74 -7.38 13.04
N ALA A 287 -8.32 -6.30 13.56
CA ALA A 287 -9.10 -5.35 12.79
C ALA A 287 -8.27 -4.69 11.70
N GLU A 288 -7.08 -4.22 12.05
CA GLU A 288 -6.21 -3.49 11.14
C GLU A 288 -5.72 -4.36 9.98
N ILE A 289 -5.29 -5.61 10.25
CA ILE A 289 -4.86 -6.53 9.20
C ILE A 289 -6.02 -6.80 8.22
N VAL A 290 -7.26 -6.95 8.72
CA VAL A 290 -8.43 -7.17 7.87
C VAL A 290 -8.76 -5.93 7.05
N ILE A 291 -8.68 -4.74 7.62
CA ILE A 291 -8.92 -3.48 6.92
C ILE A 291 -7.84 -3.25 5.83
N ILE A 292 -6.56 -3.46 6.16
CA ILE A 292 -5.47 -3.39 5.16
C ILE A 292 -5.72 -4.40 4.02
N ALA A 293 -6.07 -5.63 4.35
CA ALA A 293 -6.37 -6.65 3.35
C ALA A 293 -7.59 -6.27 2.48
N PHE A 294 -8.64 -5.70 3.09
CA PHE A 294 -9.80 -5.18 2.37
C PHE A 294 -9.39 -4.09 1.37
N PHE A 295 -8.54 -3.14 1.77
CA PHE A 295 -8.01 -2.12 0.84
C PHE A 295 -7.20 -2.75 -0.29
N ILE A 296 -6.29 -3.68 0.01
CA ILE A 296 -5.46 -4.35 -1.00
C ILE A 296 -6.34 -5.10 -2.01
N VAL A 297 -7.31 -5.89 -1.56
CA VAL A 297 -8.20 -6.65 -2.43
C VAL A 297 -9.13 -5.74 -3.23
N SER A 298 -9.60 -4.64 -2.63
CA SER A 298 -10.43 -3.62 -3.31
C SER A 298 -9.64 -2.90 -4.41
N ILE A 299 -8.41 -2.49 -4.14
CA ILE A 299 -7.54 -1.86 -5.12
C ILE A 299 -7.25 -2.84 -6.27
N ASN A 300 -6.92 -4.08 -5.97
CA ASN A 300 -6.71 -5.10 -7.00
C ASN A 300 -7.96 -5.30 -7.87
N LEU A 301 -9.15 -5.33 -7.26
CA LEU A 301 -10.41 -5.39 -8.01
C LEU A 301 -10.58 -4.18 -8.94
N ILE A 302 -10.33 -2.96 -8.45
CA ILE A 302 -10.40 -1.73 -9.25
C ILE A 302 -9.43 -1.80 -10.42
N VAL A 303 -8.18 -2.22 -10.18
CA VAL A 303 -7.15 -2.37 -11.22
C VAL A 303 -7.56 -3.42 -12.26
N ASP A 304 -8.10 -4.56 -11.84
CA ASP A 304 -8.60 -5.59 -12.74
C ASP A 304 -9.75 -5.09 -13.63
N LEU A 305 -10.66 -4.29 -13.05
CA LEU A 305 -11.76 -3.70 -13.79
C LEU A 305 -11.27 -2.64 -14.78
N LEU A 306 -10.31 -1.78 -14.38
CA LEU A 306 -9.69 -0.79 -15.26
C LEU A 306 -8.93 -1.48 -16.41
N TYR A 307 -8.20 -2.56 -16.12
CA TYR A 307 -7.51 -3.34 -17.13
C TYR A 307 -8.49 -3.93 -18.14
N GLY A 308 -9.59 -4.50 -17.68
CA GLY A 308 -10.67 -5.01 -18.56
C GLY A 308 -11.31 -3.93 -19.44
N LEU A 309 -11.33 -2.65 -18.99
CA LEU A 309 -11.81 -1.52 -19.80
C LEU A 309 -10.80 -1.10 -20.87
N LEU A 310 -9.51 -1.14 -20.57
CA LEU A 310 -8.43 -0.61 -21.42
C LEU A 310 -7.92 -1.62 -22.45
N ASP A 311 -7.93 -2.91 -22.13
CA ASP A 311 -7.51 -3.96 -23.06
C ASP A 311 -8.71 -4.58 -23.80
N PRO A 312 -8.93 -4.26 -25.09
CA PRO A 312 -10.03 -4.82 -25.87
C PRO A 312 -9.89 -6.34 -26.11
N ARG A 313 -8.71 -6.94 -25.91
CA ARG A 313 -8.47 -8.38 -26.13
C ARG A 313 -9.18 -9.24 -25.09
N ILE A 314 -9.37 -8.74 -23.88
CA ILE A 314 -10.09 -9.42 -22.79
C ILE A 314 -11.60 -9.56 -23.07
N ARG A 315 -12.14 -8.80 -24.05
CA ARG A 315 -13.57 -8.86 -24.39
C ARG A 315 -13.98 -10.16 -25.07
N TYR A 316 -13.03 -10.93 -25.58
CA TYR A 316 -13.27 -12.11 -26.40
C TYR A 316 -12.80 -13.43 -25.74
N ALA A 317 -12.26 -13.37 -24.52
CA ALA A 317 -11.93 -14.53 -23.70
C ALA A 317 -12.98 -14.72 -22.59
#